data_337523ff7cddb4e735136fb0ca6e49a1
#
_entry.id   337523ff7cddb4e735136fb0ca6e49a1
#
_cell.length_a   1.000
_cell.length_b   1.000
_cell.length_c   1.000
_cell.angle_alpha   90.00
_cell.angle_beta   90.00
_cell.angle_gamma   90.00
#
_symmetry.space_group_name_H-M   'P 1'
#
loop_
_entity.id
_entity.type
_entity.pdbx_description
1 polymer ?
#
loop_
_entity_poly.entity_id
_entity_poly.type
_entity_poly.pdbx_seq_one_letter_code
_entity_poly.pdbx_strand_id
1 'polypeptide(L)'
;DMCVHDLDLIRWFTGSNIRNVWAIGGVFEFDLCRELHDTDNAAAMVQCENGAMGFLFANRTHAAGCNVETEIVGTHGTLRIAPVGARNLLQVVDEHGARQEYYPDFMSRWHTAFLAEMQAFTDHIRTGTHPADLTVYDGTAVSEAAYRCKESFETGKMLPIR
;
A
#
# COMPACT_ATOMS: atom_id res chain seq x y z
N ASP A 1 -1.79 -5.29 7.81
CA ASP A 1 -2.74 -4.19 7.88
C ASP A 1 -2.43 -3.13 6.82
N MET A 2 -1.37 -2.31 6.96
CA MET A 2 -1.10 -1.22 6.02
C MET A 2 -0.80 -1.71 4.59
N CYS A 3 0.11 -2.65 4.43
CA CYS A 3 0.61 -3.09 3.12
C CYS A 3 -0.35 -3.99 2.32
N VAL A 4 -1.47 -4.39 2.86
CA VAL A 4 -2.45 -5.22 2.11
C VAL A 4 -2.95 -4.50 0.88
N HIS A 5 -3.13 -3.18 0.95
CA HIS A 5 -3.53 -2.34 -0.18
C HIS A 5 -2.46 -2.30 -1.27
N ASP A 6 -1.18 -2.17 -0.87
CA ASP A 6 -0.07 -2.13 -1.83
C ASP A 6 0.14 -3.48 -2.51
N LEU A 7 -0.02 -4.58 -1.79
CA LEU A 7 0.03 -5.94 -2.35
C LEU A 7 -1.11 -6.16 -3.37
N ASP A 8 -2.30 -5.65 -3.08
CA ASP A 8 -3.42 -5.71 -4.02
C ASP A 8 -3.18 -4.86 -5.26
N LEU A 9 -2.69 -3.64 -5.09
CA LEU A 9 -2.32 -2.76 -6.20
C LEU A 9 -1.26 -3.39 -7.10
N ILE A 10 -0.25 -4.08 -6.54
CA ILE A 10 0.75 -4.79 -7.34
C ILE A 10 0.08 -5.88 -8.19
N ARG A 11 -0.82 -6.68 -7.60
CA ARG A 11 -1.57 -7.71 -8.35
C ARG A 11 -2.42 -7.09 -9.46
N TRP A 12 -3.13 -6.03 -9.14
CA TRP A 12 -4.03 -5.34 -10.07
C TRP A 12 -3.26 -4.72 -11.24
N PHE A 13 -2.21 -3.93 -10.98
CA PHE A 13 -1.41 -3.26 -12.01
C PHE A 13 -0.64 -4.24 -12.89
N THR A 14 -0.19 -5.36 -12.34
CA THR A 14 0.56 -6.37 -13.11
C THR A 14 -0.34 -7.39 -13.79
N GLY A 15 -1.62 -7.47 -13.41
CA GLY A 15 -2.53 -8.51 -13.86
C GLY A 15 -2.08 -9.92 -13.48
N SER A 16 -1.37 -10.08 -12.37
CA SER A 16 -0.71 -11.34 -11.99
C SER A 16 -0.66 -11.53 -10.48
N ASN A 17 -0.80 -12.78 -10.03
CA ASN A 17 -0.62 -13.10 -8.63
C ASN A 17 0.83 -12.99 -8.20
N ILE A 18 1.04 -12.75 -6.90
CA ILE A 18 2.36 -12.76 -6.28
C ILE A 18 2.79 -14.21 -6.09
N ARG A 19 4.02 -14.51 -6.51
CA ARG A 19 4.62 -15.84 -6.42
C ARG A 19 5.57 -15.98 -5.25
N ASN A 20 6.41 -14.97 -5.01
CA ASN A 20 7.42 -14.96 -3.96
C ASN A 20 7.44 -13.63 -3.24
N VAL A 21 7.77 -13.67 -1.95
CA VAL A 21 7.96 -12.48 -1.12
C VAL A 21 9.23 -12.58 -0.30
N TRP A 22 9.88 -11.44 -0.06
CA TRP A 22 10.94 -11.28 0.92
C TRP A 22 10.75 -9.96 1.66
N ALA A 23 10.74 -10.01 3.00
CA ALA A 23 10.45 -8.86 3.82
C ALA A 23 11.50 -8.65 4.92
N ILE A 24 11.73 -7.38 5.23
CA ILE A 24 12.55 -6.92 6.34
C ILE A 24 11.81 -5.82 7.09
N GLY A 25 12.16 -5.59 8.35
CA GLY A 25 11.54 -4.53 9.13
C GLY A 25 12.17 -4.38 10.51
N GLY A 26 11.63 -3.49 11.29
CA GLY A 26 12.08 -3.25 12.67
C GLY A 26 11.14 -2.34 13.43
N VAL A 27 11.43 -2.19 14.72
CA VAL A 27 10.74 -1.26 15.61
C VAL A 27 11.74 -0.18 16.02
N PHE A 28 11.45 1.05 15.63
CA PHE A 28 12.34 2.20 15.82
C PHE A 28 11.76 3.25 16.76
N GLU A 29 10.44 3.42 16.82
CA GLU A 29 9.77 4.47 17.57
C GLU A 29 8.69 3.91 18.53
N PHE A 30 7.88 2.95 18.10
CA PHE A 30 6.69 2.51 18.85
C PHE A 30 6.91 1.16 19.53
N ASP A 31 7.29 1.15 20.81
CA ASP A 31 7.52 -0.09 21.59
C ASP A 31 6.33 -1.04 21.60
N LEU A 32 5.10 -0.52 21.47
CA LEU A 32 3.91 -1.35 21.31
C LEU A 32 4.03 -2.37 20.17
N CYS A 33 4.73 -2.02 19.09
CA CYS A 33 4.98 -2.95 17.99
C CYS A 33 5.80 -4.16 18.43
N ARG A 34 6.75 -3.99 19.37
CA ARG A 34 7.52 -5.12 19.95
C ARG A 34 6.63 -6.05 20.75
N GLU A 35 5.74 -5.48 21.57
CA GLU A 35 4.80 -6.25 22.39
C GLU A 35 3.82 -7.07 21.53
N LEU A 36 3.45 -6.52 20.36
CA LEU A 36 2.54 -7.16 19.40
C LEU A 36 3.25 -8.06 18.38
N HIS A 37 4.57 -8.25 18.49
CA HIS A 37 5.38 -8.98 17.50
C HIS A 37 5.17 -8.47 16.07
N ASP A 38 5.16 -7.13 15.92
CA ASP A 38 4.99 -6.41 14.67
C ASP A 38 6.13 -5.41 14.47
N THR A 39 6.08 -4.64 13.40
CA THR A 39 7.06 -3.61 13.05
C THR A 39 6.38 -2.26 12.89
N ASP A 40 7.09 -1.17 13.15
CA ASP A 40 6.64 0.19 12.81
C ASP A 40 7.21 0.67 11.47
N ASN A 41 8.26 0.02 10.97
CA ASN A 41 8.82 0.22 9.64
C ASN A 41 9.12 -1.14 9.01
N ALA A 42 8.64 -1.36 7.80
CA ALA A 42 8.87 -2.59 7.05
C ALA A 42 8.99 -2.32 5.54
N ALA A 43 9.76 -3.16 4.88
CA ALA A 43 9.87 -3.18 3.43
C ALA A 43 9.72 -4.62 2.93
N ALA A 44 9.13 -4.78 1.75
CA ALA A 44 9.11 -6.08 1.10
C ALA A 44 9.37 -5.96 -0.41
N MET A 45 10.01 -6.98 -0.94
CA MET A 45 10.12 -7.25 -2.37
C MET A 45 9.21 -8.40 -2.72
N VAL A 46 8.48 -8.27 -3.82
CA VAL A 46 7.59 -9.31 -4.32
C VAL A 46 7.92 -9.62 -5.78
N GLN A 47 7.72 -10.86 -6.16
CA GLN A 47 7.81 -11.31 -7.54
C GLN A 47 6.47 -11.92 -7.94
N CYS A 48 5.90 -11.46 -9.06
CA CYS A 48 4.68 -11.99 -9.62
C CYS A 48 4.95 -13.22 -10.52
N GLU A 49 3.90 -14.02 -10.77
CA GLU A 49 3.97 -15.22 -11.61
C GLU A 49 4.40 -14.90 -13.05
N ASN A 50 3.99 -13.76 -13.59
CA ASN A 50 4.39 -13.27 -14.92
C ASN A 50 5.79 -12.66 -14.97
N GLY A 51 6.53 -12.65 -13.85
CA GLY A 51 7.88 -12.12 -13.74
C GLY A 51 7.97 -10.64 -13.38
N ALA A 52 6.86 -9.92 -13.26
CA ALA A 52 6.86 -8.55 -12.74
C ALA A 52 7.34 -8.53 -11.28
N MET A 53 7.91 -7.41 -10.87
CA MET A 53 8.43 -7.21 -9.52
C MET A 53 7.77 -6.00 -8.88
N GLY A 54 7.55 -6.09 -7.57
CA GLY A 54 7.10 -4.97 -6.75
C GLY A 54 8.04 -4.76 -5.56
N PHE A 55 8.15 -3.51 -5.16
CA PHE A 55 8.77 -3.10 -3.91
C PHE A 55 7.76 -2.27 -3.13
N LEU A 56 7.57 -2.57 -1.88
CA LEU A 56 6.72 -1.81 -0.99
C LEU A 56 7.47 -1.43 0.28
N PHE A 57 7.19 -0.25 0.78
CA PHE A 57 7.72 0.25 2.03
C PHE A 57 6.61 0.90 2.83
N ALA A 58 6.40 0.44 4.05
CA ALA A 58 5.45 1.01 4.97
C ALA A 58 6.12 1.46 6.26
N ASN A 59 5.75 2.62 6.74
CA ASN A 59 6.25 3.13 8.01
C ASN A 59 5.18 3.93 8.75
N ARG A 60 5.30 3.93 10.07
CA ARG A 60 4.46 4.73 10.98
C ARG A 60 5.19 5.99 11.49
N THR A 61 6.44 6.19 11.05
CA THR A 61 7.34 7.25 11.52
C THR A 61 7.47 8.41 10.54
N HIS A 62 6.69 8.43 9.47
CA HIS A 62 6.77 9.46 8.43
C HIS A 62 6.30 10.82 8.94
N ALA A 63 7.19 11.81 8.94
CA ALA A 63 6.92 13.14 9.51
C ALA A 63 5.92 14.00 8.71
N ALA A 64 5.68 13.66 7.44
CA ALA A 64 4.78 14.40 6.55
C ALA A 64 3.33 13.85 6.55
N GLY A 65 2.86 13.33 7.68
CA GLY A 65 1.50 12.83 7.83
C GLY A 65 1.22 11.57 6.99
N CYS A 66 -0.01 11.42 6.49
CA CYS A 66 -0.39 10.26 5.67
C CYS A 66 0.09 10.44 4.23
N ASN A 67 1.28 9.91 3.94
CA ASN A 67 1.83 9.87 2.59
C ASN A 67 1.72 8.45 2.01
N VAL A 68 1.04 8.33 0.88
CA VAL A 68 0.95 7.10 0.09
C VAL A 68 1.21 7.46 -1.36
N GLU A 69 2.24 6.87 -1.94
CA GLU A 69 2.64 7.10 -3.32
C GLU A 69 2.91 5.78 -4.04
N THR A 70 2.69 5.77 -5.34
CA THR A 70 2.95 4.61 -6.19
C THR A 70 3.70 5.04 -7.44
N GLU A 71 4.76 4.34 -7.77
CA GLU A 71 5.45 4.44 -9.06
C GLU A 71 5.33 3.12 -9.83
N ILE A 72 4.93 3.19 -11.08
CA ILE A 72 4.80 2.04 -11.98
C ILE A 72 5.75 2.27 -13.15
N VAL A 73 6.77 1.44 -13.26
CA VAL A 73 7.73 1.47 -14.36
C VAL A 73 7.36 0.42 -15.39
N GLY A 74 6.81 0.84 -16.50
CA GLY A 74 6.43 -0.01 -17.62
C GLY A 74 7.38 0.12 -18.82
N THR A 75 7.23 -0.76 -19.80
CA THR A 75 8.06 -0.79 -21.01
C THR A 75 7.83 0.42 -21.93
N HIS A 76 6.71 1.13 -21.81
CA HIS A 76 6.35 2.29 -22.62
C HIS A 76 6.33 3.60 -21.84
N GLY A 77 6.68 3.59 -20.55
CA GLY A 77 6.72 4.79 -19.72
C GLY A 77 6.57 4.51 -18.24
N THR A 78 6.62 5.57 -17.46
CA THR A 78 6.49 5.54 -16.01
C THR A 78 5.28 6.35 -15.57
N LEU A 79 4.48 5.80 -14.67
CA LEU A 79 3.41 6.50 -13.98
C LEU A 79 3.82 6.77 -12.53
N ARG A 80 3.55 7.97 -12.06
CA ARG A 80 3.72 8.35 -10.65
C ARG A 80 2.39 8.84 -10.11
N ILE A 81 1.89 8.18 -9.10
CA ILE A 81 0.60 8.46 -8.48
C ILE A 81 0.85 9.07 -7.11
N ALA A 82 0.34 10.30 -6.94
CA ALA A 82 0.39 11.04 -5.68
C ALA A 82 1.79 11.14 -5.03
N PRO A 83 2.85 11.52 -5.79
CA PRO A 83 4.13 11.80 -5.17
C PRO A 83 3.96 12.97 -4.20
N VAL A 84 4.08 12.71 -2.91
CA VAL A 84 3.83 13.67 -1.81
C VAL A 84 2.41 14.26 -1.83
N GLY A 85 1.55 13.76 -0.94
CA GLY A 85 0.14 14.16 -0.86
C GLY A 85 -0.08 15.56 -0.28
N ALA A 86 0.15 16.62 -1.07
CA ALA A 86 -0.24 17.97 -0.66
C ALA A 86 -1.76 18.05 -0.44
N ARG A 87 -2.16 18.59 0.71
CA ARG A 87 -3.56 18.76 1.11
C ARG A 87 -4.31 19.75 0.22
N ASN A 88 -3.60 20.73 -0.31
CA ASN A 88 -4.14 21.81 -1.11
C ASN A 88 -3.06 22.32 -2.10
N LEU A 89 -3.42 23.32 -2.90
CA LEU A 89 -2.49 23.95 -3.84
C LEU A 89 -1.73 25.13 -3.23
N LEU A 90 -1.89 25.41 -1.93
CA LEU A 90 -1.19 26.48 -1.25
C LEU A 90 0.27 26.08 -0.96
N GLN A 91 1.17 26.94 -1.39
CA GLN A 91 2.58 26.87 -1.02
C GLN A 91 2.96 28.20 -0.34
N VAL A 92 3.54 28.10 0.84
CA VAL A 92 4.11 29.24 1.54
C VAL A 92 5.61 29.29 1.22
N VAL A 93 6.06 30.42 0.69
CA VAL A 93 7.47 30.67 0.37
C VAL A 93 7.96 31.85 1.22
N ASP A 94 8.93 31.61 2.07
CA ASP A 94 9.54 32.61 2.94
C ASP A 94 11.07 32.40 3.06
N GLU A 95 11.71 33.08 3.98
CA GLU A 95 13.16 32.98 4.23
C GLU A 95 13.63 31.57 4.66
N HIS A 96 12.70 30.70 5.06
CA HIS A 96 12.97 29.30 5.42
C HIS A 96 12.75 28.34 4.25
N GLY A 97 12.34 28.82 3.09
CA GLY A 97 12.09 28.04 1.88
C GLY A 97 10.62 27.85 1.55
N ALA A 98 10.32 26.81 0.75
CA ALA A 98 8.98 26.48 0.35
C ALA A 98 8.37 25.40 1.25
N ARG A 99 7.14 25.63 1.73
CA ARG A 99 6.41 24.73 2.59
C ARG A 99 5.02 24.48 2.03
N GLN A 100 4.52 23.24 2.17
CA GLN A 100 3.17 22.84 1.82
C GLN A 100 2.53 22.09 2.99
N GLU A 101 1.20 22.13 3.05
CA GLU A 101 0.45 21.32 4.00
C GLU A 101 0.23 19.90 3.47
N TYR A 102 0.40 18.92 4.34
CA TYR A 102 0.10 17.51 4.08
C TYR A 102 -1.19 17.09 4.76
N TYR A 103 -1.76 15.96 4.32
CA TYR A 103 -2.87 15.35 5.04
C TYR A 103 -2.38 14.78 6.37
N PRO A 104 -2.96 15.19 7.51
CA PRO A 104 -2.49 14.75 8.82
C PRO A 104 -2.82 13.28 9.12
N ASP A 105 -3.85 12.74 8.47
CA ASP A 105 -4.37 11.40 8.72
C ASP A 105 -4.98 10.77 7.46
N PHE A 106 -5.19 9.44 7.54
CA PHE A 106 -5.73 8.69 6.41
C PHE A 106 -7.21 8.98 6.13
N MET A 107 -8.01 9.35 7.12
CA MET A 107 -9.43 9.66 6.93
C MET A 107 -9.60 10.92 6.07
N SER A 108 -8.83 11.96 6.36
CA SER A 108 -8.84 13.18 5.56
C SER A 108 -8.24 12.96 4.17
N ARG A 109 -7.19 12.14 4.06
CA ARG A 109 -6.53 11.79 2.79
C ARG A 109 -7.47 11.03 1.85
N TRP A 110 -8.17 10.04 2.36
CA TRP A 110 -8.95 9.08 1.57
C TRP A 110 -10.46 9.32 1.64
N HIS A 111 -10.90 10.50 2.11
CA HIS A 111 -12.32 10.81 2.23
C HIS A 111 -13.13 10.52 0.96
N THR A 112 -12.63 10.94 -0.19
CA THR A 112 -13.29 10.70 -1.49
C THR A 112 -13.30 9.21 -1.85
N ALA A 113 -12.26 8.46 -1.51
CA ALA A 113 -12.19 7.02 -1.76
C ALA A 113 -13.24 6.26 -0.93
N PHE A 114 -13.42 6.59 0.35
CA PHE A 114 -14.46 6.01 1.19
C PHE A 114 -15.86 6.28 0.66
N LEU A 115 -16.11 7.50 0.17
CA LEU A 115 -17.40 7.82 -0.46
C LEU A 115 -17.61 7.01 -1.76
N ALA A 116 -16.57 6.87 -2.58
CA ALA A 116 -16.63 6.10 -3.82
C ALA A 116 -16.87 4.61 -3.54
N GLU A 117 -16.24 4.05 -2.51
CA GLU A 117 -16.45 2.66 -2.07
C GLU A 117 -17.92 2.42 -1.69
N MET A 118 -18.48 3.29 -0.84
CA MET A 118 -19.88 3.19 -0.42
C MET A 118 -20.86 3.37 -1.58
N GLN A 119 -20.54 4.27 -2.50
CA GLN A 119 -21.35 4.45 -3.71
C GLN A 119 -21.31 3.21 -4.61
N ALA A 120 -20.12 2.66 -4.87
CA ALA A 120 -19.94 1.45 -5.65
C ALA A 120 -20.70 0.27 -5.03
N PHE A 121 -20.57 0.06 -3.71
CA PHE A 121 -21.30 -0.98 -3.00
C PHE A 121 -22.83 -0.83 -3.14
N THR A 122 -23.35 0.39 -2.97
CA THR A 122 -24.76 0.68 -3.12
C THR A 122 -25.25 0.43 -4.55
N ASP A 123 -24.45 0.83 -5.54
CA ASP A 123 -24.78 0.60 -6.96
C ASP A 123 -24.79 -0.90 -7.31
N HIS A 124 -23.88 -1.70 -6.74
CA HIS A 124 -23.90 -3.15 -6.91
C HIS A 124 -25.17 -3.79 -6.36
N ILE A 125 -25.60 -3.38 -5.16
CA ILE A 125 -26.85 -3.88 -4.59
C ILE A 125 -28.03 -3.52 -5.51
N ARG A 126 -28.07 -2.29 -6.01
CA ARG A 126 -29.18 -1.77 -6.84
C ARG A 126 -29.24 -2.43 -8.21
N THR A 127 -28.10 -2.71 -8.82
CA THR A 127 -28.02 -3.24 -10.20
C THR A 127 -27.87 -4.75 -10.26
N GLY A 128 -27.49 -5.41 -9.16
CA GLY A 128 -27.16 -6.83 -9.11
C GLY A 128 -25.86 -7.18 -9.85
N THR A 129 -25.03 -6.18 -10.19
CA THR A 129 -23.74 -6.39 -10.85
C THR A 129 -22.63 -6.47 -9.82
N HIS A 130 -21.58 -7.27 -10.08
CA HIS A 130 -20.38 -7.34 -9.27
C HIS A 130 -19.17 -6.92 -10.10
N PRO A 131 -18.21 -6.16 -9.53
CA PRO A 131 -16.96 -5.90 -10.21
C PRO A 131 -16.23 -7.23 -10.42
N ALA A 132 -15.74 -7.45 -11.63
CA ALA A 132 -15.06 -8.69 -11.98
C ALA A 132 -13.66 -8.81 -11.34
N ASP A 133 -13.09 -7.69 -10.95
CA ASP A 133 -11.74 -7.50 -10.49
C ASP A 133 -11.64 -7.15 -8.98
N LEU A 134 -12.72 -7.34 -8.23
CA LEU A 134 -12.75 -7.10 -6.79
C LEU A 134 -13.60 -8.18 -6.10
N THR A 135 -12.97 -9.28 -5.77
CA THR A 135 -13.63 -10.45 -5.22
C THR A 135 -13.07 -10.88 -3.87
N VAL A 136 -13.76 -11.78 -3.19
CA VAL A 136 -13.26 -12.42 -1.96
C VAL A 136 -11.94 -13.18 -2.21
N TYR A 137 -11.72 -13.67 -3.42
CA TYR A 137 -10.47 -14.36 -3.79
C TYR A 137 -9.28 -13.39 -3.83
N ASP A 138 -9.49 -12.16 -4.28
CA ASP A 138 -8.46 -11.12 -4.26
C ASP A 138 -8.10 -10.78 -2.82
N GLY A 139 -9.08 -10.59 -1.94
CA GLY A 139 -8.85 -10.38 -0.51
C GLY A 139 -8.10 -11.54 0.15
N THR A 140 -8.40 -12.79 -0.24
CA THR A 140 -7.70 -13.98 0.28
C THR A 140 -6.26 -14.02 -0.20
N ALA A 141 -6.01 -13.80 -1.50
CA ALA A 141 -4.67 -13.82 -2.08
C ALA A 141 -3.76 -12.74 -1.47
N VAL A 142 -4.31 -11.55 -1.24
CA VAL A 142 -3.59 -10.45 -0.59
C VAL A 142 -3.29 -10.75 0.87
N SER A 143 -4.26 -11.33 1.60
CA SER A 143 -4.07 -11.72 2.99
C SER A 143 -3.00 -12.81 3.13
N GLU A 144 -2.97 -13.77 2.23
CA GLU A 144 -1.91 -14.79 2.19
C GLU A 144 -0.55 -14.16 1.91
N ALA A 145 -0.45 -13.26 0.93
CA ALA A 145 0.79 -12.56 0.63
C ALA A 145 1.29 -11.74 1.83
N ALA A 146 0.41 -11.04 2.53
CA ALA A 146 0.74 -10.28 3.74
C ALA A 146 1.24 -11.20 4.86
N TYR A 147 0.58 -12.34 5.07
CA TYR A 147 1.02 -13.34 6.05
C TYR A 147 2.41 -13.91 5.70
N ARG A 148 2.65 -14.21 4.44
CA ARG A 148 3.98 -14.65 3.98
C ARG A 148 5.05 -13.58 4.12
N CYS A 149 4.73 -12.30 3.95
CA CYS A 149 5.65 -11.20 4.26
C CYS A 149 6.04 -11.20 5.74
N LYS A 150 5.08 -11.41 6.65
CA LYS A 150 5.36 -11.54 8.08
C LYS A 150 6.27 -12.74 8.37
N GLU A 151 5.96 -13.91 7.85
CA GLU A 151 6.78 -15.12 8.01
C GLU A 151 8.20 -14.93 7.41
N SER A 152 8.29 -14.24 6.28
CA SER A 152 9.57 -13.88 5.66
C SER A 152 10.40 -12.98 6.56
N PHE A 153 9.79 -11.96 7.16
CA PHE A 153 10.44 -11.09 8.14
C PHE A 153 10.96 -11.89 9.35
N GLU A 154 10.13 -12.77 9.92
CA GLU A 154 10.48 -13.57 11.10
C GLU A 154 11.61 -14.57 10.81
N THR A 155 11.65 -15.13 9.59
CA THR A 155 12.63 -16.16 9.21
C THR A 155 13.85 -15.63 8.46
N GLY A 156 13.78 -14.39 7.97
CA GLY A 156 14.81 -13.79 7.10
C GLY A 156 14.91 -14.40 5.70
N LYS A 157 13.94 -15.23 5.29
CA LYS A 157 13.96 -15.98 4.04
C LYS A 157 12.97 -15.44 3.02
N MET A 158 13.32 -15.58 1.74
CA MET A 158 12.34 -15.47 0.67
C MET A 158 11.40 -16.68 0.71
N LEU A 159 10.10 -16.42 0.66
CA LEU A 159 9.05 -17.45 0.77
C LEU A 159 8.14 -17.44 -0.46
N PRO A 160 7.72 -18.63 -0.94
CA PRO A 160 6.69 -18.72 -1.98
C PRO A 160 5.30 -18.50 -1.38
N ILE A 161 4.40 -17.92 -2.19
CA ILE A 161 2.96 -17.99 -1.99
C ILE A 161 2.47 -19.34 -2.52
N ARG A 162 1.56 -19.98 -1.84
CA ARG A 162 1.07 -21.33 -2.18
C ARG A 162 -0.30 -21.28 -2.85
#